data_483063e8ee2886b87710a1511ca9261d
#
_entry.id   483063e8ee2886b87710a1511ca9261d
#
_cell.length_a   1.000
_cell.length_b   1.000
_cell.length_c   1.000
_cell.angle_alpha   90.00
_cell.angle_beta   90.00
_cell.angle_gamma   90.00
#
_symmetry.space_group_name_H-M   'P 1'
#
loop_
_entity.id
_entity.type
_entity.pdbx_description
1 polymer ?
#
loop_
_entity_poly.entity_id
_entity_poly.type
_entity_poly.pdbx_seq_one_letter_code
_entity_poly.pdbx_strand_id
1 'polypeptide(L)'
;MKKPALFVASFCLLFLLGSAAHAQQFDLTFGVSGLTGDASTATLQTIGGGAYPTFGMDFLFYHHLGVGFNAAFRAKQNIFQGFQPFRPFFYDVDAVYAPPLGKHAQAELSAGIGAESLRFYTPFLTCGTFTGCTNFVSSNHFLGQFGGGLRLYVTRSFFIRPEAHVYLVHNQDAQFSGSRATRFGVSIGYSFKSYE
;
A
#
# COMPACT_ATOMS: atom_id res chain seq x y z
N MET A 1 -23.28 18.85 -26.08
CA MET A 1 -21.84 18.52 -26.05
C MET A 1 -21.04 19.61 -25.32
N LYS A 2 -21.04 19.67 -23.96
CA LYS A 2 -20.30 20.70 -23.16
C LYS A 2 -19.64 20.11 -21.90
N LYS A 3 -19.21 18.84 -21.91
CA LYS A 3 -18.63 18.16 -20.72
C LYS A 3 -17.10 18.20 -20.56
N PRO A 4 -16.23 18.47 -21.60
CA PRO A 4 -14.79 18.49 -21.37
C PRO A 4 -14.29 19.73 -20.60
N ALA A 5 -15.00 20.88 -20.69
CA ALA A 5 -14.58 22.09 -20.01
C ALA A 5 -14.65 22.00 -18.47
N LEU A 6 -15.60 21.23 -17.94
CA LEU A 6 -15.76 21.04 -16.49
C LEU A 6 -14.63 20.18 -15.92
N PHE A 7 -14.17 19.18 -16.67
CA PHE A 7 -13.05 18.30 -16.29
C PHE A 7 -11.72 19.05 -16.28
N VAL A 8 -11.47 19.90 -17.29
CA VAL A 8 -10.27 20.73 -17.37
C VAL A 8 -10.27 21.79 -16.27
N ALA A 9 -11.41 22.41 -15.98
CA ALA A 9 -11.53 23.39 -14.90
C ALA A 9 -11.33 22.76 -13.52
N SER A 10 -11.84 21.55 -13.28
CA SER A 10 -11.62 20.80 -12.03
C SER A 10 -10.18 20.38 -11.86
N PHE A 11 -9.52 19.97 -12.94
CA PHE A 11 -8.11 19.59 -12.93
C PHE A 11 -7.19 20.80 -12.72
N CYS A 12 -7.48 21.95 -13.37
CA CYS A 12 -6.77 23.20 -13.13
C CYS A 12 -7.00 23.74 -11.71
N LEU A 13 -8.20 23.58 -11.14
CA LEU A 13 -8.48 23.99 -9.76
C LEU A 13 -7.67 23.16 -8.74
N LEU A 14 -7.47 21.86 -8.99
CA LEU A 14 -6.60 21.00 -8.20
C LEU A 14 -5.12 21.45 -8.27
N PHE A 15 -4.66 21.91 -9.43
CA PHE A 15 -3.30 22.46 -9.59
C PHE A 15 -3.13 23.83 -8.95
N LEU A 16 -4.17 24.68 -8.95
CA LEU A 16 -4.11 26.01 -8.33
C LEU A 16 -4.18 25.93 -6.79
N LEU A 17 -4.80 24.90 -6.24
CA LEU A 17 -4.77 24.63 -4.80
C LEU A 17 -3.38 24.09 -4.36
N GLY A 18 -2.63 23.47 -5.26
CA GLY A 18 -1.27 22.98 -5.00
C GLY A 18 -0.22 24.08 -4.80
N SER A 19 -0.46 25.29 -5.28
CA SER A 19 0.49 26.39 -5.14
C SER A 19 0.49 27.08 -3.76
N ALA A 20 -0.48 26.81 -2.89
CA ALA A 20 -0.53 27.30 -1.51
C ALA A 20 -0.16 26.24 -0.46
N ALA A 21 -0.08 24.97 -0.84
CA ALA A 21 0.38 23.90 0.02
C ALA A 21 1.88 23.71 -0.21
N HIS A 22 2.70 24.45 0.54
CA HIS A 22 4.11 24.09 0.70
C HIS A 22 4.11 22.68 1.32
N ALA A 23 4.37 21.66 0.49
CA ALA A 23 4.58 20.30 1.00
C ALA A 23 5.81 20.38 1.91
N GLN A 24 5.56 20.32 3.22
CA GLN A 24 6.63 20.46 4.21
C GLN A 24 7.62 19.30 4.11
N GLN A 25 7.15 18.16 3.58
CA GLN A 25 7.98 16.97 3.46
C GLN A 25 7.37 16.02 2.41
N PHE A 26 8.23 15.49 1.56
CA PHE A 26 7.93 14.38 0.66
C PHE A 26 8.90 13.24 0.96
N ASP A 27 8.38 12.04 1.20
CA ASP A 27 9.17 10.87 1.53
C ASP A 27 8.94 9.76 0.51
N LEU A 28 10.03 9.08 0.16
CA LEU A 28 10.00 7.83 -0.61
C LEU A 28 10.56 6.71 0.25
N THR A 29 9.89 5.56 0.25
CA THR A 29 10.31 4.40 1.03
C THR A 29 10.32 3.13 0.19
N PHE A 30 11.33 2.29 0.44
CA PHE A 30 11.46 0.95 -0.08
C PHE A 30 11.77 0.00 1.06
N GLY A 31 11.13 -1.17 1.08
CA GLY A 31 11.31 -2.09 2.18
C GLY A 31 10.98 -3.53 1.85
N VAL A 32 11.01 -4.32 2.90
CA VAL A 32 10.58 -5.71 2.88
C VAL A 32 9.76 -5.99 4.12
N SER A 33 8.71 -6.76 3.95
CA SER A 33 7.79 -7.13 5.02
C SER A 33 7.42 -8.61 4.95
N GLY A 34 6.89 -9.12 6.04
CA GLY A 34 6.18 -10.39 6.13
C GLY A 34 4.70 -10.14 6.35
N LEU A 35 3.86 -11.07 5.94
CA LEU A 35 2.41 -11.03 6.11
C LEU A 35 1.96 -12.22 6.94
N THR A 36 1.09 -11.96 7.93
CA THR A 36 0.37 -12.99 8.69
C THR A 36 -1.11 -12.81 8.45
N GLY A 37 -1.82 -13.88 8.11
CA GLY A 37 -3.27 -13.90 7.97
C GLY A 37 -3.94 -14.58 9.14
N ASP A 38 -5.14 -14.15 9.49
CA ASP A 38 -5.96 -14.83 10.48
C ASP A 38 -6.49 -16.16 9.93
N ALA A 39 -6.43 -17.19 10.75
CA ALA A 39 -7.05 -18.48 10.46
C ALA A 39 -8.41 -18.53 11.16
N SER A 40 -9.47 -18.11 10.51
CA SER A 40 -10.83 -18.21 11.05
C SER A 40 -11.48 -19.58 10.81
N THR A 41 -11.01 -20.31 9.80
CA THR A 41 -11.51 -21.66 9.46
C THR A 41 -10.34 -22.60 9.21
N ALA A 42 -10.42 -23.82 9.75
CA ALA A 42 -9.38 -24.84 9.59
C ALA A 42 -9.30 -25.43 8.16
N THR A 43 -10.30 -25.18 7.32
CA THR A 43 -10.43 -25.77 5.97
C THR A 43 -9.86 -24.92 4.86
N LEU A 44 -9.73 -23.61 5.07
CA LEU A 44 -9.22 -22.69 4.06
C LEU A 44 -7.79 -22.23 4.40
N GLN A 45 -7.00 -22.02 3.36
CA GLN A 45 -5.63 -21.53 3.47
C GLN A 45 -5.61 -20.05 3.90
N THR A 46 -4.69 -19.66 4.77
CA THR A 46 -4.46 -18.25 5.08
C THR A 46 -3.67 -17.56 3.96
N ILE A 47 -3.90 -16.27 3.77
CA ILE A 47 -3.13 -15.46 2.81
C ILE A 47 -1.69 -15.21 3.25
N GLY A 48 -1.38 -15.50 4.51
CA GLY A 48 -0.11 -15.18 5.15
C GLY A 48 1.12 -15.87 4.57
N GLY A 49 2.26 -15.48 5.10
CA GLY A 49 3.60 -16.01 4.79
C GLY A 49 4.25 -15.40 3.56
N GLY A 50 5.57 -15.54 3.50
CA GLY A 50 6.41 -15.04 2.41
C GLY A 50 6.94 -13.62 2.63
N ALA A 51 7.89 -13.24 1.78
CA ALA A 51 8.46 -11.90 1.75
C ALA A 51 7.69 -11.00 0.78
N TYR A 52 7.44 -9.79 1.23
CA TYR A 52 6.74 -8.74 0.46
C TYR A 52 7.65 -7.53 0.31
N PRO A 53 8.27 -7.31 -0.85
CA PRO A 53 8.79 -6.01 -1.22
C PRO A 53 7.71 -4.96 -1.08
N THR A 54 8.07 -3.80 -0.51
CA THR A 54 7.18 -2.68 -0.26
C THR A 54 7.71 -1.41 -0.89
N PHE A 55 6.82 -0.57 -1.35
CA PHE A 55 7.08 0.77 -1.83
C PHE A 55 6.09 1.72 -1.20
N GLY A 56 6.55 2.89 -0.75
CA GLY A 56 5.69 3.92 -0.18
C GLY A 56 6.11 5.31 -0.61
N MET A 57 5.13 6.21 -0.64
CA MET A 57 5.30 7.64 -0.85
C MET A 57 4.41 8.39 0.12
N ASP A 58 4.96 9.37 0.84
CA ASP A 58 4.20 10.20 1.77
C ASP A 58 4.38 11.68 1.45
N PHE A 59 3.28 12.41 1.40
CA PHE A 59 3.23 13.87 1.23
C PHE A 59 2.68 14.49 2.51
N LEU A 60 3.53 15.12 3.31
CA LEU A 60 3.12 15.83 4.52
C LEU A 60 3.02 17.32 4.21
N PHE A 61 1.84 17.90 4.36
CA PHE A 61 1.56 19.28 3.95
C PHE A 61 1.06 20.18 5.08
N TYR A 62 0.52 19.67 6.18
CA TYR A 62 -0.02 20.50 7.25
C TYR A 62 0.23 19.87 8.62
N HIS A 63 1.01 20.54 9.49
CA HIS A 63 1.27 20.12 10.88
C HIS A 63 1.52 18.60 11.04
N HIS A 64 2.37 18.04 10.18
CA HIS A 64 2.68 16.60 10.14
C HIS A 64 1.54 15.68 9.64
N LEU A 65 0.46 16.26 9.13
CA LEU A 65 -0.61 15.54 8.44
C LEU A 65 -0.32 15.49 6.94
N GLY A 66 -0.69 14.40 6.32
CA GLY A 66 -0.47 14.20 4.89
C GLY A 66 -1.27 13.06 4.30
N VAL A 67 -0.89 12.71 3.09
CA VAL A 67 -1.44 11.58 2.34
C VAL A 67 -0.29 10.68 1.96
N GLY A 68 -0.47 9.38 2.19
CA GLY A 68 0.45 8.32 1.83
C GLY A 68 -0.11 7.43 0.72
N PHE A 69 0.78 6.81 0.00
CA PHE A 69 0.50 5.69 -0.89
C PHE A 69 1.43 4.55 -0.54
N ASN A 70 0.90 3.34 -0.39
CA ASN A 70 1.68 2.14 -0.14
C ASN A 70 1.33 1.07 -1.15
N ALA A 71 2.34 0.30 -1.53
CA ALA A 71 2.18 -0.89 -2.34
C ALA A 71 3.06 -2.02 -1.79
N ALA A 72 2.52 -3.23 -1.73
CA ALA A 72 3.24 -4.41 -1.31
C ALA A 72 2.84 -5.59 -2.19
N PHE A 73 3.81 -6.42 -2.57
CA PHE A 73 3.51 -7.60 -3.37
C PHE A 73 4.37 -8.78 -2.91
N ARG A 74 3.83 -9.98 -3.01
CA ARG A 74 4.58 -11.17 -2.63
C ARG A 74 5.70 -11.44 -3.63
N ALA A 75 6.93 -11.62 -3.16
CA ALA A 75 8.10 -11.82 -4.01
C ALA A 75 8.02 -13.14 -4.79
N LYS A 76 7.64 -14.22 -4.12
CA LYS A 76 7.46 -15.55 -4.74
C LYS A 76 5.98 -15.92 -4.80
N GLN A 77 5.57 -16.62 -5.85
CA GLN A 77 4.24 -17.21 -5.92
C GLN A 77 4.04 -18.20 -4.76
N ASN A 78 2.81 -18.27 -4.27
CA ASN A 78 2.35 -19.30 -3.36
C ASN A 78 1.42 -20.26 -4.09
N ILE A 79 1.13 -21.39 -3.49
CA ILE A 79 0.22 -22.38 -4.06
C ILE A 79 -1.10 -22.31 -3.31
N PHE A 80 -2.19 -22.08 -4.05
CA PHE A 80 -3.56 -22.09 -3.53
C PHE A 80 -4.15 -23.49 -3.71
N GLN A 81 -4.73 -24.03 -2.63
CA GLN A 81 -5.36 -25.35 -2.60
C GLN A 81 -4.49 -26.50 -3.16
N GLY A 82 -3.16 -26.39 -3.01
CA GLY A 82 -2.19 -27.42 -3.39
C GLY A 82 -1.80 -27.49 -4.87
N PHE A 83 -2.43 -26.71 -5.77
CA PHE A 83 -2.17 -26.84 -7.21
C PHE A 83 -2.09 -25.52 -7.98
N GLN A 84 -2.72 -24.42 -7.51
CA GLN A 84 -2.81 -23.19 -8.29
C GLN A 84 -1.84 -22.12 -7.78
N PRO A 85 -0.83 -21.72 -8.57
CA PRO A 85 0.06 -20.62 -8.17
C PRO A 85 -0.70 -19.31 -8.09
N PHE A 86 -0.47 -18.54 -7.03
CA PHE A 86 -1.04 -17.21 -6.86
C PHE A 86 -0.05 -16.22 -6.27
N ARG A 87 -0.32 -14.92 -6.47
CA ARG A 87 0.45 -13.80 -5.92
C ARG A 87 -0.48 -12.70 -5.48
N PRO A 88 -0.51 -12.35 -4.18
CA PRO A 88 -1.22 -11.20 -3.68
C PRO A 88 -0.45 -9.90 -3.92
N PHE A 89 -1.19 -8.83 -4.21
CA PHE A 89 -0.78 -7.45 -4.29
C PHE A 89 -1.68 -6.62 -3.40
N PHE A 90 -1.12 -5.78 -2.58
CA PHE A 90 -1.83 -4.81 -1.74
C PHE A 90 -1.42 -3.41 -2.19
N TYR A 91 -2.38 -2.52 -2.32
CA TYR A 91 -2.12 -1.10 -2.55
C TYR A 91 -3.20 -0.28 -1.88
N ASP A 92 -2.78 0.80 -1.26
CA ASP A 92 -3.63 1.66 -0.45
C ASP A 92 -3.23 3.13 -0.55
N VAL A 93 -4.20 3.99 -0.25
CA VAL A 93 -4.04 5.43 -0.07
C VAL A 93 -4.48 5.76 1.35
N ASP A 94 -3.62 6.43 2.09
CA ASP A 94 -3.76 6.66 3.51
C ASP A 94 -3.76 8.14 3.88
N ALA A 95 -4.52 8.50 4.89
CA ALA A 95 -4.22 9.66 5.70
C ALA A 95 -3.04 9.32 6.63
N VAL A 96 -2.03 10.15 6.64
CA VAL A 96 -0.80 9.96 7.41
C VAL A 96 -0.66 11.07 8.43
N TYR A 97 -0.35 10.70 9.67
CA TYR A 97 0.04 11.63 10.73
C TYR A 97 1.40 11.24 11.26
N ALA A 98 2.37 12.14 11.12
CA ALA A 98 3.78 11.86 11.41
C ALA A 98 4.39 12.88 12.39
N PRO A 99 3.99 12.86 13.70
CA PRO A 99 4.50 13.78 14.70
C PRO A 99 5.98 13.47 15.06
N PRO A 100 6.82 14.52 15.28
CA PRO A 100 8.18 14.33 15.74
C PRO A 100 8.19 13.84 17.19
N LEU A 101 9.01 12.83 17.48
CA LEU A 101 9.29 12.34 18.84
C LEU A 101 10.60 12.89 19.41
N GLY A 102 11.34 13.65 18.59
CA GLY A 102 12.62 14.24 18.96
C GLY A 102 13.41 14.65 17.73
N LYS A 103 14.71 14.86 17.90
CA LYS A 103 15.59 15.35 16.80
C LYS A 103 15.83 14.32 15.70
N HIS A 104 15.74 13.01 16.03
CA HIS A 104 16.09 11.91 15.13
C HIS A 104 15.00 10.86 14.99
N ALA A 105 13.83 11.09 15.57
CA ALA A 105 12.72 10.15 15.52
C ALA A 105 11.41 10.87 15.23
N GLN A 106 10.55 10.20 14.43
CA GLN A 106 9.21 10.67 14.10
C GLN A 106 8.29 9.43 14.13
N ALA A 107 7.20 9.52 14.89
CA ALA A 107 6.16 8.49 14.81
C ALA A 107 5.41 8.63 13.48
N GLU A 108 4.80 7.54 13.05
CA GLU A 108 3.91 7.54 11.90
C GLU A 108 2.67 6.75 12.25
N LEU A 109 1.51 7.32 11.99
CA LEU A 109 0.23 6.66 12.06
C LEU A 109 -0.45 6.81 10.71
N SER A 110 -1.02 5.74 10.20
CA SER A 110 -1.73 5.75 8.92
C SER A 110 -3.07 5.04 9.01
N ALA A 111 -4.04 5.56 8.29
CA ALA A 111 -5.33 4.92 8.11
C ALA A 111 -5.87 5.24 6.72
N GLY A 112 -6.37 4.24 6.02
CA GLY A 112 -6.79 4.44 4.65
C GLY A 112 -7.59 3.30 4.05
N ILE A 113 -7.74 3.40 2.75
CA ILE A 113 -8.48 2.46 1.93
C ILE A 113 -7.66 2.05 0.72
N GLY A 114 -7.92 0.87 0.21
CA GLY A 114 -7.20 0.35 -0.93
C GLY A 114 -7.83 -0.88 -1.53
N ALA A 115 -7.01 -1.68 -2.17
CA ALA A 115 -7.45 -2.95 -2.70
C ALA A 115 -6.36 -4.02 -2.56
N GLU A 116 -6.82 -5.24 -2.39
CA GLU A 116 -6.05 -6.45 -2.57
C GLU A 116 -6.37 -7.03 -3.95
N SER A 117 -5.34 -7.32 -4.73
CA SER A 117 -5.44 -7.99 -6.02
C SER A 117 -4.74 -9.35 -5.95
N LEU A 118 -5.52 -10.40 -5.99
CA LEU A 118 -5.03 -11.78 -6.03
C LEU A 118 -4.89 -12.22 -7.48
N ARG A 119 -3.67 -12.49 -7.93
CA ARG A 119 -3.40 -13.01 -9.27
C ARG A 119 -3.20 -14.52 -9.22
N PHE A 120 -4.14 -15.26 -9.78
CA PHE A 120 -4.09 -16.72 -9.93
C PHE A 120 -3.53 -17.06 -11.31
N TYR A 121 -2.38 -17.70 -11.36
CA TYR A 121 -1.70 -18.03 -12.61
C TYR A 121 -2.27 -19.33 -13.21
N THR A 122 -2.52 -19.29 -14.52
CA THR A 122 -3.00 -20.44 -15.29
C THR A 122 -1.92 -20.92 -16.27
N PRO A 123 -1.87 -22.22 -16.62
CA PRO A 123 -0.93 -22.71 -17.61
C PRO A 123 -1.25 -22.24 -19.03
N PHE A 124 -2.47 -21.71 -19.27
CA PHE A 124 -2.94 -21.26 -20.56
C PHE A 124 -2.96 -19.73 -20.65
N LEU A 125 -2.64 -19.23 -21.85
CA LEU A 125 -2.80 -17.81 -22.16
C LEU A 125 -4.26 -17.53 -22.52
N THR A 126 -4.86 -16.57 -21.85
CA THR A 126 -6.17 -16.02 -22.19
C THR A 126 -5.97 -14.67 -22.85
N CYS A 127 -6.41 -14.52 -24.09
CA CYS A 127 -6.26 -13.29 -24.86
C CYS A 127 -7.59 -12.54 -24.96
N GLY A 128 -7.59 -11.27 -24.59
CA GLY A 128 -8.73 -10.36 -24.75
C GLY A 128 -8.46 -9.33 -25.83
N THR A 129 -9.51 -8.84 -26.49
CA THR A 129 -9.44 -7.89 -27.61
C THR A 129 -8.76 -6.58 -27.23
N PHE A 130 -8.85 -6.15 -25.97
CA PHE A 130 -8.29 -4.88 -25.47
C PHE A 130 -7.25 -5.06 -24.36
N THR A 131 -7.15 -6.24 -23.75
CA THR A 131 -6.29 -6.50 -22.58
C THR A 131 -5.01 -7.25 -22.91
N GLY A 132 -4.84 -7.64 -24.18
CA GLY A 132 -3.71 -8.50 -24.58
C GLY A 132 -3.87 -9.94 -24.07
N CYS A 133 -2.76 -10.70 -24.13
CA CYS A 133 -2.74 -12.07 -23.63
C CYS A 133 -2.17 -12.11 -22.21
N THR A 134 -2.91 -12.70 -21.28
CA THR A 134 -2.50 -12.89 -19.88
C THR A 134 -2.58 -14.36 -19.50
N ASN A 135 -1.70 -14.80 -18.62
CA ASN A 135 -1.71 -16.15 -18.06
C ASN A 135 -2.19 -16.15 -16.58
N PHE A 136 -2.98 -15.15 -16.20
CA PHE A 136 -3.53 -15.06 -14.85
C PHE A 136 -4.95 -14.50 -14.87
N VAL A 137 -5.72 -14.86 -13.86
CA VAL A 137 -7.02 -14.29 -13.52
C VAL A 137 -6.86 -13.51 -12.22
N SER A 138 -7.40 -12.29 -12.16
CA SER A 138 -7.32 -11.44 -10.97
C SER A 138 -8.64 -11.45 -10.23
N SER A 139 -8.56 -11.62 -8.90
CA SER A 139 -9.65 -11.36 -7.96
C SER A 139 -9.28 -10.12 -7.16
N ASN A 140 -10.15 -9.11 -7.18
CA ASN A 140 -9.91 -7.84 -6.50
C ASN A 140 -10.88 -7.66 -5.35
N HIS A 141 -10.34 -7.32 -4.19
CA HIS A 141 -11.10 -7.10 -2.96
C HIS A 141 -10.81 -5.71 -2.42
N PHE A 142 -11.84 -5.02 -1.96
CA PHE A 142 -11.67 -3.76 -1.25
C PHE A 142 -11.05 -4.02 0.11
N LEU A 143 -10.13 -3.15 0.55
CA LEU A 143 -9.53 -3.23 1.87
C LEU A 143 -9.57 -1.89 2.61
N GLY A 144 -9.72 -1.97 3.93
CA GLY A 144 -9.38 -0.90 4.85
C GLY A 144 -8.01 -1.18 5.45
N GLN A 145 -7.22 -0.13 5.67
CA GLN A 145 -5.88 -0.23 6.22
C GLN A 145 -5.78 0.64 7.48
N PHE A 146 -5.09 0.11 8.49
CA PHE A 146 -4.60 0.84 9.67
C PHE A 146 -3.16 0.44 9.90
N GLY A 147 -2.29 1.41 10.12
CA GLY A 147 -0.90 1.12 10.32
C GLY A 147 -0.15 2.19 11.09
N GLY A 148 1.10 1.88 11.33
CA GLY A 148 2.02 2.80 11.94
C GLY A 148 3.45 2.33 11.85
N GLY A 149 4.34 3.27 12.06
CA GLY A 149 5.78 3.04 12.03
C GLY A 149 6.54 4.05 12.88
N LEU A 150 7.82 3.85 12.92
CA LEU A 150 8.75 4.75 13.57
C LEU A 150 9.85 5.14 12.58
N ARG A 151 9.89 6.39 12.16
CA ARG A 151 10.95 6.90 11.29
C ARG A 151 12.15 7.27 12.15
N LEU A 152 13.23 6.53 11.99
CA LEU A 152 14.50 6.74 12.68
C LEU A 152 15.50 7.34 11.70
N TYR A 153 15.77 8.64 11.82
CA TYR A 153 16.65 9.38 10.94
C TYR A 153 18.11 9.08 11.26
N VAL A 154 18.79 8.41 10.34
CA VAL A 154 20.24 8.14 10.40
C VAL A 154 21.03 9.38 9.96
N THR A 155 20.48 10.09 8.97
CA THR A 155 20.97 11.41 8.51
C THR A 155 19.81 12.39 8.45
N ARG A 156 20.04 13.63 8.02
CA ARG A 156 18.96 14.64 7.87
C ARG A 156 17.85 14.18 6.92
N SER A 157 18.16 13.33 5.95
CA SER A 157 17.23 12.90 4.88
C SER A 157 16.98 11.40 4.84
N PHE A 158 17.93 10.56 5.29
CA PHE A 158 17.75 9.11 5.29
C PHE A 158 17.23 8.62 6.63
N PHE A 159 16.23 7.75 6.57
CA PHE A 159 15.65 7.10 7.74
C PHE A 159 15.40 5.60 7.51
N ILE A 160 15.33 4.87 8.60
CA ILE A 160 14.86 3.48 8.66
C ILE A 160 13.49 3.51 9.33
N ARG A 161 12.53 2.76 8.78
CA ARG A 161 11.15 2.73 9.28
C ARG A 161 10.72 1.28 9.54
N PRO A 162 10.83 0.76 10.78
CA PRO A 162 10.02 -0.36 11.21
C PRO A 162 8.54 0.03 11.17
N GLU A 163 7.70 -0.84 10.61
CA GLU A 163 6.29 -0.57 10.37
C GLU A 163 5.41 -1.80 10.58
N ALA A 164 4.17 -1.57 10.96
CA ALA A 164 3.14 -2.58 11.06
C ALA A 164 1.83 -2.05 10.48
N HIS A 165 1.15 -2.87 9.67
CA HIS A 165 -0.12 -2.53 9.04
C HIS A 165 -1.11 -3.67 9.21
N VAL A 166 -2.34 -3.33 9.54
CA VAL A 166 -3.48 -4.26 9.60
C VAL A 166 -4.39 -3.97 8.41
N TYR A 167 -4.64 -4.97 7.61
CA TYR A 167 -5.56 -4.96 6.48
C TYR A 167 -6.85 -5.66 6.85
N LEU A 168 -7.98 -5.00 6.62
CA LEU A 168 -9.31 -5.56 6.72
C LEU A 168 -9.86 -5.70 5.29
N VAL A 169 -9.88 -6.92 4.78
CA VAL A 169 -10.23 -7.21 3.40
C VAL A 169 -11.70 -7.63 3.31
N HIS A 170 -12.47 -6.96 2.46
CA HIS A 170 -13.88 -7.24 2.29
C HIS A 170 -14.10 -8.43 1.35
N ASN A 171 -15.01 -9.35 1.74
CA ASN A 171 -15.40 -10.54 0.94
C ASN A 171 -14.24 -11.49 0.57
N GLN A 172 -13.22 -11.61 1.42
CA GLN A 172 -12.12 -12.55 1.21
C GLN A 172 -12.44 -13.96 1.71
N ASP A 173 -13.42 -14.12 2.59
CA ASP A 173 -13.77 -15.36 3.30
C ASP A 173 -14.21 -16.51 2.36
N ALA A 174 -14.57 -16.18 1.12
CA ALA A 174 -14.88 -17.20 0.10
C ALA A 174 -13.64 -17.91 -0.47
N GLN A 175 -12.46 -17.30 -0.36
CA GLN A 175 -11.21 -17.79 -0.95
C GLN A 175 -10.17 -18.15 0.11
N PHE A 176 -10.09 -17.38 1.19
CA PHE A 176 -9.11 -17.55 2.26
C PHE A 176 -9.77 -17.60 3.63
N SER A 177 -9.04 -18.19 4.58
CA SER A 177 -9.46 -18.31 5.97
C SER A 177 -9.31 -16.99 6.72
N GLY A 178 -10.24 -16.07 6.52
CA GLY A 178 -10.28 -14.82 7.28
C GLY A 178 -10.11 -13.56 6.43
N SER A 179 -10.68 -12.49 6.95
CA SER A 179 -10.74 -11.17 6.31
C SER A 179 -9.68 -10.19 6.83
N ARG A 180 -8.81 -10.63 7.75
CA ARG A 180 -7.76 -9.80 8.34
C ARG A 180 -6.37 -10.35 8.01
N ALA A 181 -5.49 -9.45 7.57
CA ALA A 181 -4.07 -9.73 7.41
C ALA A 181 -3.24 -8.65 8.13
N THR A 182 -2.14 -9.05 8.74
CA THR A 182 -1.21 -8.14 9.41
C THR A 182 0.15 -8.23 8.74
N ARG A 183 0.68 -7.07 8.33
CA ARG A 183 2.00 -6.94 7.71
C ARG A 183 2.96 -6.30 8.70
N PHE A 184 4.13 -6.88 8.85
CA PHE A 184 5.25 -6.33 9.62
C PHE A 184 6.46 -6.20 8.72
N GLY A 185 7.13 -5.06 8.75
CA GLY A 185 8.25 -4.82 7.87
C GLY A 185 9.23 -3.77 8.36
N VAL A 186 10.27 -3.63 7.56
CA VAL A 186 11.25 -2.55 7.70
C VAL A 186 11.48 -1.95 6.33
N SER A 187 11.42 -0.64 6.25
CA SER A 187 11.73 0.12 5.05
C SER A 187 12.87 1.11 5.32
N ILE A 188 13.61 1.43 4.27
CA ILE A 188 14.52 2.57 4.21
C ILE A 188 13.84 3.67 3.43
N GLY A 189 14.00 4.91 3.87
CA GLY A 189 13.37 6.04 3.23
C GLY A 189 14.30 7.22 3.05
N TYR A 190 13.92 8.04 2.07
CA TYR A 190 14.55 9.33 1.82
C TYR A 190 13.50 10.43 1.91
N SER A 191 13.80 11.44 2.70
CA SER A 191 12.94 12.61 2.94
C SER A 191 13.46 13.82 2.19
N PHE A 192 12.62 14.32 1.29
CA PHE A 192 12.81 15.60 0.61
C PHE A 192 12.10 16.65 1.44
N LYS A 193 12.84 17.35 2.30
CA LYS A 193 12.29 18.49 3.08
C LYS A 193 12.50 19.78 2.31
N SER A 194 11.46 20.60 2.19
CA SER A 194 11.63 21.99 1.80
C SER A 194 12.26 22.72 2.98
N TYR A 195 13.48 23.20 2.83
CA TYR A 195 14.09 24.10 3.81
C TYR A 195 13.55 25.50 3.54
N GLU A 196 12.77 26.04 4.45
CA GLU A 196 12.67 27.47 4.68
C GLU A 196 13.79 27.92 5.61
#